data_98af5c9d6ae3f4b14f4a548147b0804f
#
_entry.id   98af5c9d6ae3f4b14f4a548147b0804f
#
_cell.length_a   1.000
_cell.length_b   1.000
_cell.length_c   1.000
_cell.angle_alpha   90.00
_cell.angle_beta   90.00
_cell.angle_gamma   90.00
#
_symmetry.space_group_name_H-M   'P 1'
#
loop_
_entity.id
_entity.type
_entity.pdbx_description
1 polymer ?
#
loop_
_entity_poly.entity_id
_entity_poly.type
_entity_poly.pdbx_seq_one_letter_code
_entity_poly.pdbx_strand_id
1 'polypeptide(L)'
;MGQNSGYTTVDGEFDTLEERSFLTIDDFNIEGKTIILRIDINSSVNPETGKILDNTRIKRHADTVKELSEKKAKVVILAHQSRPGKLDFVSLKEHAKMMTEIINIDILFIPDIYGSKAINSIRKLKNSDIIMLENVRFDKEEIKLNKFENDNFEKQNKSRMVKTLSPLADLFVNDAFAAAHRCQPSLVGFAEELPAIAGRVMQRELDFLGKAIASGPQPRIAILGGSKAADSVSISEYFLKKGVDYVLTGGVVANIFLLAAGIDIGESSTTFVKKNIPDYDNIINKAKYLMETYGNRIIYPKDVALNKEGRRFGTPIDSLPTEYPIHDIGLNTLVNYIEHIRKAGTIIANGPMGVFEDAEFAVGTREIFAEIAQNQNMTVVGGGETAMAFNQMGLTSKIEHVSTGGGACIAFMADETMPALEAMRRSKIKYSKK
;
A
#
# COMPACT_ATOMS: atom_id res chain seq x y z
N MET A 1 -2.81 26.44 11.43
CA MET A 1 -1.43 26.34 10.93
C MET A 1 -1.04 24.88 11.17
N GLY A 2 -1.26 24.03 10.18
CA GLY A 2 -0.89 22.61 10.25
C GLY A 2 0.57 22.44 9.90
N GLN A 3 1.37 21.92 10.82
CA GLN A 3 2.71 21.47 10.51
C GLN A 3 2.59 20.13 9.77
N ASN A 4 3.00 20.11 8.51
CA ASN A 4 3.18 18.90 7.72
C ASN A 4 4.32 18.08 8.34
N SER A 5 4.00 16.96 8.98
CA SER A 5 4.97 15.94 9.37
C SER A 5 5.05 14.84 8.30
N GLY A 6 5.39 15.24 7.08
CA GLY A 6 5.70 14.29 6.02
C GLY A 6 7.02 13.56 6.27
N TYR A 7 7.28 12.48 5.57
CA TYR A 7 8.54 11.71 5.54
C TYR A 7 9.75 12.54 5.09
N THR A 8 9.58 13.79 4.82
CA THR A 8 10.63 14.72 4.42
C THR A 8 11.33 15.24 5.66
N THR A 9 12.64 15.03 5.74
CA THR A 9 13.53 15.90 6.48
C THR A 9 13.31 17.34 6.05
N VAL A 10 13.66 18.29 6.91
CA VAL A 10 13.42 19.74 6.75
C VAL A 10 13.86 20.29 5.38
N ASP A 11 14.66 19.57 4.59
CA ASP A 11 15.20 20.00 3.30
C ASP A 11 14.71 19.21 2.08
N GLY A 12 13.72 18.33 2.23
CA GLY A 12 13.05 17.69 1.07
C GLY A 12 13.89 16.70 0.27
N GLU A 13 15.09 16.35 0.68
CA GLU A 13 15.88 15.28 0.12
C GLU A 13 15.52 13.96 0.80
N PHE A 14 15.10 12.97 -0.01
CA PHE A 14 15.23 11.59 0.42
C PHE A 14 16.71 11.34 0.55
N ASP A 15 17.13 11.07 1.77
CA ASP A 15 18.49 10.66 2.04
C ASP A 15 18.88 9.56 1.06
N THR A 16 20.08 9.66 0.54
CA THR A 16 20.72 8.59 -0.25
C THR A 16 20.58 7.27 0.53
N LEU A 17 20.74 6.14 -0.12
CA LEU A 17 20.64 4.80 0.49
C LEU A 17 21.44 4.63 1.81
N GLU A 18 22.30 5.59 2.13
CA GLU A 18 23.12 5.65 3.35
C GLU A 18 22.39 6.21 4.58
N GLU A 19 21.27 6.93 4.42
CA GLU A 19 20.48 7.48 5.55
C GLU A 19 19.01 7.07 5.49
N ARG A 20 18.71 5.78 5.62
CA ARG A 20 17.33 5.32 5.77
C ARG A 20 16.66 5.98 6.98
N SER A 21 15.42 6.41 6.83
CA SER A 21 14.65 7.01 7.93
C SER A 21 14.25 6.00 9.03
N PHE A 22 14.57 4.71 8.86
CA PHE A 22 14.24 3.60 9.77
C PHE A 22 15.39 2.59 9.85
N LEU A 23 15.40 1.81 10.93
CA LEU A 23 16.32 0.67 11.14
C LEU A 23 15.73 -0.60 10.52
N THR A 24 16.60 -1.55 10.17
CA THR A 24 16.25 -2.83 9.54
C THR A 24 16.83 -4.01 10.34
N ILE A 25 16.54 -5.22 9.91
CA ILE A 25 17.10 -6.45 10.50
C ILE A 25 18.64 -6.46 10.41
N ASP A 26 19.23 -5.80 9.42
CA ASP A 26 20.67 -5.78 9.20
C ASP A 26 21.42 -4.89 10.20
N ASP A 27 20.72 -3.97 10.88
CA ASP A 27 21.31 -3.05 11.85
C ASP A 27 21.47 -3.67 13.25
N PHE A 28 21.05 -4.94 13.45
CA PHE A 28 21.07 -5.61 14.76
C PHE A 28 21.65 -7.01 14.71
N ASN A 29 22.42 -7.38 15.74
CA ASN A 29 22.67 -8.79 16.03
C ASN A 29 21.46 -9.38 16.73
N ILE A 30 20.75 -10.26 16.05
CA ILE A 30 19.49 -10.85 16.53
C ILE A 30 19.62 -12.28 17.05
N GLU A 31 20.81 -12.88 17.02
CA GLU A 31 21.04 -14.23 17.56
C GLU A 31 20.68 -14.29 19.03
N GLY A 32 19.82 -15.24 19.39
CA GLY A 32 19.32 -15.45 20.75
C GLY A 32 18.30 -14.44 21.26
N LYS A 33 18.02 -13.37 20.48
CA LYS A 33 17.05 -12.32 20.83
C LYS A 33 15.62 -12.82 20.67
N THR A 34 14.74 -12.37 21.57
CA THR A 34 13.30 -12.58 21.43
C THR A 34 12.73 -11.40 20.61
N ILE A 35 12.11 -11.72 19.50
CA ILE A 35 11.59 -10.76 18.53
C ILE A 35 10.08 -10.85 18.49
N ILE A 36 9.38 -9.73 18.74
CA ILE A 36 7.97 -9.57 18.37
C ILE A 36 7.93 -9.17 16.91
N LEU A 37 7.39 -10.04 16.07
CA LEU A 37 7.26 -9.81 14.61
C LEU A 37 5.80 -9.56 14.25
N ARG A 38 5.48 -8.36 13.73
CA ARG A 38 4.14 -8.02 13.23
C ARG A 38 4.09 -8.18 11.71
N ILE A 39 3.28 -9.12 11.22
CA ILE A 39 3.06 -9.39 9.79
C ILE A 39 1.61 -9.15 9.38
N ASP A 40 1.34 -8.98 8.09
CA ASP A 40 -0.01 -8.91 7.51
C ASP A 40 -0.32 -10.15 6.68
N ILE A 41 -0.99 -11.10 7.29
CA ILE A 41 -1.47 -12.34 6.68
C ILE A 41 -2.99 -12.38 6.51
N ASN A 42 -3.63 -11.21 6.49
CA ASN A 42 -5.07 -11.09 6.28
C ASN A 42 -5.46 -11.63 4.90
N SER A 43 -5.98 -12.84 4.86
CA SER A 43 -6.23 -13.64 3.66
C SER A 43 -7.72 -13.83 3.40
N SER A 44 -8.08 -14.18 2.17
CA SER A 44 -9.43 -14.67 1.87
C SER A 44 -9.61 -16.05 2.51
N VAL A 45 -10.61 -16.20 3.36
CA VAL A 45 -10.91 -17.43 4.10
C VAL A 45 -12.34 -17.86 3.77
N ASN A 46 -12.53 -19.16 3.52
CA ASN A 46 -13.87 -19.73 3.44
C ASN A 46 -14.50 -19.71 4.85
N PRO A 47 -15.59 -18.97 5.06
CA PRO A 47 -16.14 -18.78 6.41
C PRO A 47 -16.75 -20.05 7.02
N GLU A 48 -17.15 -21.02 6.20
CA GLU A 48 -17.76 -22.27 6.67
C GLU A 48 -16.70 -23.29 7.12
N THR A 49 -15.58 -23.34 6.40
CA THR A 49 -14.54 -24.36 6.64
C THR A 49 -13.31 -23.80 7.34
N GLY A 50 -13.16 -22.47 7.43
CA GLY A 50 -11.94 -21.81 7.91
C GLY A 50 -10.73 -21.94 6.97
N LYS A 51 -10.91 -22.58 5.79
CA LYS A 51 -9.81 -22.83 4.84
C LYS A 51 -9.37 -21.52 4.17
N ILE A 52 -8.06 -21.30 4.12
CA ILE A 52 -7.46 -20.18 3.40
C ILE A 52 -7.58 -20.42 1.89
N LEU A 53 -8.18 -19.47 1.18
CA LEU A 53 -8.43 -19.53 -0.28
C LEU A 53 -7.29 -18.89 -1.08
N ASP A 54 -6.61 -17.90 -0.49
CA ASP A 54 -5.46 -17.21 -1.09
C ASP A 54 -4.34 -17.06 -0.04
N ASN A 55 -3.17 -17.60 -0.36
CA ASN A 55 -2.01 -17.60 0.53
C ASN A 55 -0.92 -16.59 0.11
N THR A 56 -1.21 -15.71 -0.82
CA THR A 56 -0.23 -14.76 -1.38
C THR A 56 0.41 -13.89 -0.29
N ARG A 57 -0.38 -13.38 0.66
CA ARG A 57 0.13 -12.57 1.77
C ARG A 57 1.00 -13.40 2.73
N ILE A 58 0.61 -14.64 3.01
CA ILE A 58 1.39 -15.54 3.85
C ILE A 58 2.76 -15.80 3.22
N LYS A 59 2.79 -16.12 1.92
CA LYS A 59 4.03 -16.34 1.17
C LYS A 59 4.96 -15.13 1.20
N ARG A 60 4.43 -13.91 1.12
CA ARG A 60 5.25 -12.69 1.15
C ARG A 60 6.02 -12.50 2.46
N HIS A 61 5.41 -12.86 3.58
CA HIS A 61 6.06 -12.74 4.89
C HIS A 61 6.92 -13.95 5.25
N ALA A 62 6.84 -15.02 4.47
CA ALA A 62 7.56 -16.26 4.71
C ALA A 62 9.09 -16.05 4.78
N ASP A 63 9.64 -15.24 3.88
CA ASP A 63 11.08 -14.97 3.84
C ASP A 63 11.55 -14.23 5.11
N THR A 64 10.80 -13.24 5.60
CA THR A 64 11.13 -12.55 6.86
C THR A 64 11.10 -13.50 8.05
N VAL A 65 10.05 -14.33 8.15
CA VAL A 65 9.92 -15.30 9.24
C VAL A 65 11.06 -16.32 9.22
N LYS A 66 11.37 -16.85 8.05
CA LYS A 66 12.44 -17.84 7.84
C LYS A 66 13.81 -17.23 8.17
N GLU A 67 14.13 -16.04 7.67
CA GLU A 67 15.40 -15.34 7.93
C GLU A 67 15.63 -15.14 9.44
N LEU A 68 14.61 -14.69 10.18
CA LEU A 68 14.73 -14.48 11.63
C LEU A 68 15.05 -15.78 12.36
N SER A 69 14.41 -16.88 11.98
CA SER A 69 14.65 -18.21 12.57
C SER A 69 16.06 -18.73 12.20
N GLU A 70 16.47 -18.61 10.94
CA GLU A 70 17.81 -19.03 10.46
C GLU A 70 18.93 -18.23 11.14
N LYS A 71 18.69 -16.96 11.47
CA LYS A 71 19.59 -16.12 12.27
C LYS A 71 19.49 -16.40 13.77
N LYS A 72 18.86 -17.53 14.15
CA LYS A 72 18.71 -18.03 15.52
C LYS A 72 17.97 -17.08 16.48
N ALA A 73 17.10 -16.22 15.99
CA ALA A 73 16.19 -15.46 16.82
C ALA A 73 15.06 -16.35 17.37
N LYS A 74 14.44 -15.92 18.47
CA LYS A 74 13.21 -16.49 19.02
C LYS A 74 12.05 -15.62 18.52
N VAL A 75 11.17 -16.17 17.71
CA VAL A 75 10.20 -15.37 16.95
C VAL A 75 8.79 -15.51 17.53
N VAL A 76 8.18 -14.39 17.88
CA VAL A 76 6.80 -14.28 18.36
C VAL A 76 5.99 -13.52 17.32
N ILE A 77 5.19 -14.22 16.53
CA ILE A 77 4.41 -13.63 15.44
C ILE A 77 3.10 -13.07 15.98
N LEU A 78 2.84 -11.78 15.67
CA LEU A 78 1.57 -11.10 15.81
C LEU A 78 0.97 -10.85 14.43
N ALA A 79 -0.28 -11.21 14.25
CA ALA A 79 -0.99 -10.96 13.00
C ALA A 79 -2.49 -10.77 13.23
N HIS A 80 -3.21 -10.37 12.19
CA HIS A 80 -4.66 -10.26 12.22
C HIS A 80 -5.31 -10.96 11.04
N GLN A 81 -6.56 -11.39 11.23
CA GLN A 81 -7.46 -11.86 10.19
C GLN A 81 -8.78 -11.15 10.32
N SER A 82 -9.18 -10.43 9.27
CA SER A 82 -10.46 -9.72 9.12
C SER A 82 -10.77 -8.71 10.25
N ARG A 83 -12.03 -8.54 10.61
CA ARG A 83 -12.51 -7.59 11.63
C ARG A 83 -13.82 -8.09 12.25
N PRO A 84 -14.16 -7.66 13.48
CA PRO A 84 -15.41 -8.02 14.14
C PRO A 84 -16.65 -7.81 13.24
N GLY A 85 -17.56 -8.77 13.27
CA GLY A 85 -18.79 -8.73 12.48
C GLY A 85 -18.67 -9.27 11.05
N LYS A 86 -17.49 -9.70 10.62
CA LYS A 86 -17.29 -10.39 9.34
C LYS A 86 -17.22 -11.92 9.55
N LEU A 87 -17.72 -12.67 8.57
CA LEU A 87 -17.77 -14.14 8.64
C LEU A 87 -16.37 -14.79 8.62
N ASP A 88 -15.40 -14.12 8.02
CA ASP A 88 -13.99 -14.51 7.95
C ASP A 88 -13.15 -14.01 9.13
N PHE A 89 -13.80 -13.50 10.20
CA PHE A 89 -13.13 -13.08 11.44
C PHE A 89 -12.85 -14.32 12.32
N VAL A 90 -11.76 -15.00 12.02
CA VAL A 90 -11.41 -16.32 12.55
C VAL A 90 -10.05 -16.33 13.26
N SER A 91 -9.77 -17.45 13.95
CA SER A 91 -8.48 -17.74 14.56
C SER A 91 -7.36 -17.87 13.52
N LEU A 92 -6.12 -17.59 13.95
CA LEU A 92 -4.93 -17.71 13.11
C LEU A 92 -4.36 -19.15 13.04
N LYS A 93 -5.03 -20.14 13.59
CA LYS A 93 -4.53 -21.54 13.64
C LYS A 93 -4.18 -22.07 12.24
N GLU A 94 -5.08 -21.89 11.25
CA GLU A 94 -4.83 -22.36 9.89
C GLU A 94 -3.74 -21.55 9.19
N HIS A 95 -3.59 -20.25 9.53
CA HIS A 95 -2.50 -19.41 9.02
C HIS A 95 -1.14 -19.91 9.53
N ALA A 96 -1.02 -20.28 10.81
CA ALA A 96 0.20 -20.84 11.37
C ALA A 96 0.58 -22.17 10.68
N LYS A 97 -0.40 -23.06 10.48
CA LYS A 97 -0.21 -24.31 9.76
C LYS A 97 0.28 -24.07 8.32
N MET A 98 -0.37 -23.17 7.59
CA MET A 98 0.00 -22.85 6.21
C MET A 98 1.40 -22.20 6.13
N MET A 99 1.75 -21.32 7.08
CA MET A 99 3.10 -20.76 7.14
C MET A 99 4.14 -21.84 7.39
N THR A 100 3.89 -22.77 8.32
CA THR A 100 4.75 -23.96 8.54
C THR A 100 4.99 -24.74 7.24
N GLU A 101 3.94 -25.02 6.49
CA GLU A 101 4.04 -25.74 5.21
C GLU A 101 4.87 -24.96 4.16
N ILE A 102 4.74 -23.63 4.12
CA ILE A 102 5.47 -22.78 3.17
C ILE A 102 6.96 -22.70 3.49
N ILE A 103 7.32 -22.45 4.76
CA ILE A 103 8.74 -22.27 5.15
C ILE A 103 9.45 -23.55 5.53
N ASN A 104 8.72 -24.65 5.71
CA ASN A 104 9.20 -25.93 6.17
C ASN A 104 9.96 -25.84 7.54
N ILE A 105 9.47 -24.99 8.44
CA ILE A 105 9.92 -24.82 9.81
C ILE A 105 8.66 -24.81 10.71
N ASP A 106 8.69 -25.56 11.81
CA ASP A 106 7.54 -25.66 12.71
C ASP A 106 7.20 -24.33 13.36
N ILE A 107 5.94 -23.93 13.27
CA ILE A 107 5.37 -22.76 13.95
C ILE A 107 4.32 -23.25 14.94
N LEU A 108 4.59 -23.09 16.22
CA LEU A 108 3.65 -23.46 17.27
C LEU A 108 2.57 -22.37 17.40
N PHE A 109 1.33 -22.71 17.09
CA PHE A 109 0.19 -21.82 17.32
C PHE A 109 -0.19 -21.80 18.80
N ILE A 110 -0.33 -20.58 19.36
CA ILE A 110 -0.76 -20.36 20.76
C ILE A 110 -2.13 -19.67 20.72
N PRO A 111 -3.22 -20.33 21.20
CA PRO A 111 -4.57 -19.76 21.22
C PRO A 111 -4.74 -18.74 22.38
N ASP A 112 -3.87 -17.76 22.40
CA ASP A 112 -3.80 -16.68 23.40
C ASP A 112 -2.97 -15.53 22.84
N ILE A 113 -3.32 -14.29 23.16
CA ILE A 113 -2.61 -13.11 22.67
C ILE A 113 -1.54 -12.66 23.68
N TYR A 114 -1.92 -12.50 24.95
CA TYR A 114 -1.01 -12.00 26.01
C TYR A 114 -1.35 -12.55 27.41
N GLY A 115 -2.12 -13.60 27.50
CA GLY A 115 -2.44 -14.29 28.76
C GLY A 115 -1.34 -15.24 29.20
N SER A 116 -1.64 -16.08 30.18
CA SER A 116 -0.67 -17.00 30.80
C SER A 116 -0.09 -18.02 29.80
N LYS A 117 -0.88 -18.49 28.82
CA LYS A 117 -0.38 -19.42 27.80
C LYS A 117 0.66 -18.74 26.91
N ALA A 118 0.37 -17.53 26.43
CA ALA A 118 1.30 -16.76 25.60
C ALA A 118 2.60 -16.47 26.37
N ILE A 119 2.51 -15.90 27.58
CA ILE A 119 3.66 -15.58 28.43
C ILE A 119 4.54 -16.80 28.67
N ASN A 120 3.96 -17.92 29.07
CA ASN A 120 4.70 -19.15 29.37
C ASN A 120 5.35 -19.77 28.13
N SER A 121 4.70 -19.65 26.95
CA SER A 121 5.26 -20.12 25.67
C SER A 121 6.45 -19.26 25.25
N ILE A 122 6.33 -17.93 25.33
CA ILE A 122 7.43 -17.00 24.99
C ILE A 122 8.67 -17.28 25.87
N ARG A 123 8.48 -17.44 27.19
CA ARG A 123 9.59 -17.71 28.12
C ARG A 123 10.32 -19.03 27.88
N LYS A 124 9.68 -20.01 27.21
CA LYS A 124 10.24 -21.31 26.91
C LYS A 124 10.92 -21.42 25.56
N LEU A 125 10.83 -20.35 24.72
CA LEU A 125 11.44 -20.35 23.39
C LEU A 125 12.94 -20.57 23.44
N LYS A 126 13.41 -21.43 22.56
CA LYS A 126 14.83 -21.64 22.26
C LYS A 126 15.19 -20.86 20.98
N ASN A 127 16.47 -20.74 20.71
CA ASN A 127 16.96 -20.17 19.47
C ASN A 127 16.35 -20.91 18.26
N SER A 128 15.92 -20.15 17.28
CA SER A 128 15.22 -20.60 16.07
C SER A 128 13.76 -21.01 16.25
N ASP A 129 13.23 -21.09 17.49
CA ASP A 129 11.81 -21.40 17.70
C ASP A 129 10.92 -20.25 17.21
N ILE A 130 9.77 -20.63 16.64
CA ILE A 130 8.75 -19.71 16.16
C ILE A 130 7.40 -20.06 16.80
N ILE A 131 6.74 -19.04 17.36
CA ILE A 131 5.34 -19.16 17.77
C ILE A 131 4.50 -18.11 17.05
N MET A 132 3.23 -18.45 16.79
CA MET A 132 2.23 -17.50 16.33
C MET A 132 1.14 -17.38 17.39
N LEU A 133 0.92 -16.15 17.87
CA LEU A 133 -0.15 -15.86 18.82
C LEU A 133 -1.50 -15.74 18.12
N GLU A 134 -2.57 -15.72 18.90
CA GLU A 134 -3.93 -15.61 18.39
C GLU A 134 -4.18 -14.23 17.73
N ASN A 135 -5.21 -14.15 16.89
CA ASN A 135 -5.63 -12.95 16.15
C ASN A 135 -5.70 -11.73 17.07
N VAL A 136 -4.78 -10.77 16.88
CA VAL A 136 -4.68 -9.59 17.74
C VAL A 136 -5.98 -8.77 17.78
N ARG A 137 -6.83 -8.88 16.76
CA ARG A 137 -8.14 -8.20 16.70
C ARG A 137 -9.21 -8.84 17.56
N PHE A 138 -8.94 -9.98 18.21
CA PHE A 138 -9.80 -10.48 19.28
C PHE A 138 -9.65 -9.65 20.56
N ASP A 139 -8.56 -8.87 20.68
CA ASP A 139 -8.44 -7.84 21.71
C ASP A 139 -9.24 -6.58 21.33
N LYS A 140 -10.10 -6.14 22.25
CA LYS A 140 -10.91 -4.94 22.07
C LYS A 140 -10.08 -3.65 22.03
N GLU A 141 -8.93 -3.61 22.72
CA GLU A 141 -8.04 -2.45 22.71
C GLU A 141 -7.40 -2.27 21.33
N GLU A 142 -7.02 -3.35 20.65
CA GLU A 142 -6.51 -3.33 19.28
C GLU A 142 -7.47 -2.63 18.29
N ILE A 143 -8.77 -2.79 18.50
CA ILE A 143 -9.79 -2.15 17.65
C ILE A 143 -10.07 -0.70 18.08
N LYS A 144 -10.16 -0.45 19.38
CA LYS A 144 -10.56 0.85 19.92
C LYS A 144 -9.47 1.91 19.82
N LEU A 145 -8.20 1.52 20.02
CA LEU A 145 -7.06 2.41 20.05
C LEU A 145 -6.43 2.61 18.64
N ASN A 146 -7.27 2.83 17.62
CA ASN A 146 -6.84 3.00 16.23
C ASN A 146 -6.92 4.46 15.79
N LYS A 147 -6.48 5.40 16.64
CA LYS A 147 -6.42 6.82 16.30
C LYS A 147 -5.05 7.38 16.68
N PHE A 148 -4.47 8.11 15.74
CA PHE A 148 -3.26 8.89 15.97
C PHE A 148 -3.70 10.28 16.48
N GLU A 149 -3.56 10.50 17.79
CA GLU A 149 -4.02 11.71 18.45
C GLU A 149 -2.83 12.40 19.09
N ASN A 150 -2.81 13.74 19.02
CA ASN A 150 -1.78 14.59 19.66
C ASN A 150 -0.33 14.17 19.32
N ASP A 151 -0.12 13.70 18.12
CA ASP A 151 1.19 13.26 17.62
C ASP A 151 1.95 12.32 18.57
N ASN A 152 1.25 11.41 19.24
CA ASN A 152 1.89 10.44 20.12
C ASN A 152 1.21 9.07 20.09
N PHE A 153 1.87 8.05 20.63
CA PHE A 153 1.41 6.67 20.73
C PHE A 153 1.16 6.24 22.19
N GLU A 154 0.95 7.18 23.08
CA GLU A 154 0.85 6.91 24.53
C GLU A 154 -0.27 5.92 24.87
N LYS A 155 -1.44 6.07 24.24
CA LYS A 155 -2.58 5.17 24.46
C LYS A 155 -2.26 3.74 23.97
N GLN A 156 -1.65 3.62 22.79
CA GLN A 156 -1.26 2.35 22.20
C GLN A 156 -0.16 1.66 22.99
N ASN A 157 0.83 2.42 23.44
CA ASN A 157 1.91 1.94 24.30
C ASN A 157 1.37 1.43 25.65
N LYS A 158 0.37 2.11 26.23
CA LYS A 158 -0.26 1.71 27.50
C LYS A 158 -1.24 0.56 27.39
N SER A 159 -1.51 0.02 26.17
CA SER A 159 -2.40 -1.12 26.00
C SER A 159 -1.90 -2.36 26.77
N ARG A 160 -2.84 -3.21 27.19
CA ARG A 160 -2.51 -4.43 27.95
C ARG A 160 -1.59 -5.37 27.19
N MET A 161 -1.81 -5.53 25.88
CA MET A 161 -0.96 -6.34 25.01
C MET A 161 0.48 -5.84 25.02
N VAL A 162 0.70 -4.55 24.76
CA VAL A 162 2.05 -3.96 24.72
C VAL A 162 2.74 -4.07 26.07
N LYS A 163 2.08 -3.68 27.17
CA LYS A 163 2.65 -3.74 28.51
C LYS A 163 2.98 -5.17 28.98
N THR A 164 2.25 -6.16 28.49
CA THR A 164 2.49 -7.56 28.84
C THR A 164 3.61 -8.18 28.01
N LEU A 165 3.67 -7.88 26.71
CA LEU A 165 4.59 -8.56 25.80
C LEU A 165 5.96 -7.87 25.70
N SER A 166 6.03 -6.53 25.81
CA SER A 166 7.31 -5.79 25.70
C SER A 166 8.40 -6.27 26.65
N PRO A 167 8.11 -6.57 27.96
CA PRO A 167 9.13 -7.06 28.88
C PRO A 167 9.65 -8.48 28.56
N LEU A 168 9.03 -9.17 27.60
CA LEU A 168 9.40 -10.53 27.19
C LEU A 168 10.21 -10.56 25.89
N ALA A 169 10.49 -9.39 25.31
CA ALA A 169 11.14 -9.27 24.00
C ALA A 169 12.30 -8.26 24.04
N ASP A 170 13.22 -8.43 23.10
CA ASP A 170 14.39 -7.55 22.92
C ASP A 170 14.18 -6.56 21.77
N LEU A 171 13.32 -6.91 20.79
CA LEU A 171 13.18 -6.18 19.54
C LEU A 171 11.75 -6.31 19.00
N PHE A 172 11.27 -5.26 18.34
CA PHE A 172 10.02 -5.25 17.59
C PHE A 172 10.32 -5.11 16.09
N VAL A 173 9.91 -6.08 15.28
CA VAL A 173 9.99 -6.03 13.82
C VAL A 173 8.61 -5.77 13.24
N ASN A 174 8.42 -4.63 12.59
CA ASN A 174 7.20 -4.34 11.86
C ASN A 174 7.39 -4.69 10.37
N ASP A 175 6.69 -5.71 9.93
CA ASP A 175 6.71 -6.17 8.53
C ASP A 175 5.36 -5.98 7.83
N ALA A 176 4.37 -5.38 8.52
CA ALA A 176 2.99 -5.28 8.07
C ALA A 176 2.72 -3.97 7.31
N PHE A 177 3.39 -3.74 6.18
CA PHE A 177 3.22 -2.51 5.39
C PHE A 177 1.75 -2.24 5.02
N ALA A 178 0.99 -3.25 4.61
CA ALA A 178 -0.43 -3.08 4.24
C ALA A 178 -1.32 -2.56 5.40
N ALA A 179 -0.85 -2.64 6.65
CA ALA A 179 -1.53 -2.09 7.81
C ALA A 179 -0.87 -0.81 8.36
N ALA A 180 0.22 -0.33 7.77
CA ALA A 180 1.06 0.73 8.32
C ALA A 180 0.35 2.10 8.44
N HIS A 181 -0.73 2.32 7.68
CA HIS A 181 -1.62 3.49 7.77
C HIS A 181 -2.53 3.50 9.01
N ARG A 182 -2.46 2.46 9.86
CA ARG A 182 -3.30 2.31 11.06
C ARG A 182 -2.47 2.53 12.33
N CYS A 183 -3.13 3.11 13.34
CA CYS A 183 -2.51 3.43 14.63
C CYS A 183 -2.91 2.40 15.72
N GLN A 184 -2.90 1.11 15.38
CA GLN A 184 -3.29 0.04 16.30
C GLN A 184 -2.15 -0.34 17.25
N PRO A 185 -2.41 -0.76 18.51
CA PRO A 185 -1.38 -1.15 19.48
C PRO A 185 -0.33 -2.13 18.94
N SER A 186 -0.76 -3.17 18.20
CA SER A 186 0.16 -4.16 17.63
C SER A 186 1.08 -3.60 16.53
N LEU A 187 0.79 -2.42 15.99
CA LEU A 187 1.55 -1.79 14.91
C LEU A 187 2.50 -0.70 15.39
N VAL A 188 2.11 0.05 16.42
CA VAL A 188 2.84 1.25 16.85
C VAL A 188 3.25 1.24 18.32
N GLY A 189 2.51 0.51 19.17
CA GLY A 189 2.66 0.61 20.62
C GLY A 189 4.01 0.10 21.15
N PHE A 190 4.63 -0.87 20.49
CA PHE A 190 5.91 -1.44 20.92
C PHE A 190 7.10 -0.52 20.71
N ALA A 191 7.02 0.44 19.78
CA ALA A 191 8.13 1.31 19.40
C ALA A 191 8.63 2.24 20.52
N GLU A 192 7.80 2.47 21.55
CA GLU A 192 8.20 3.24 22.73
C GLU A 192 9.01 2.40 23.73
N GLU A 193 8.80 1.10 23.78
CA GLU A 193 9.42 0.18 24.73
C GLU A 193 10.62 -0.58 24.15
N LEU A 194 10.58 -0.86 22.86
CA LEU A 194 11.56 -1.68 22.15
C LEU A 194 12.12 -0.94 20.93
N PRO A 195 13.37 -1.23 20.51
CA PRO A 195 13.80 -0.85 19.17
C PRO A 195 12.82 -1.42 18.14
N ALA A 196 12.22 -0.51 17.34
CA ALA A 196 11.27 -0.89 16.28
C ALA A 196 11.94 -0.74 14.93
N ILE A 197 11.98 -1.83 14.17
CA ILE A 197 12.68 -1.94 12.90
C ILE A 197 11.77 -2.49 11.80
N ALA A 198 12.15 -2.25 10.56
CA ALA A 198 11.45 -2.79 9.40
C ALA A 198 11.83 -4.26 9.15
N GLY A 199 10.82 -5.11 8.90
CA GLY A 199 11.00 -6.42 8.28
C GLY A 199 11.21 -6.29 6.77
N ARG A 200 11.48 -7.40 6.08
CA ARG A 200 11.85 -7.37 4.65
C ARG A 200 10.75 -6.91 3.72
N VAL A 201 9.48 -7.22 4.04
CA VAL A 201 8.34 -6.73 3.24
C VAL A 201 8.20 -5.21 3.40
N MET A 202 8.22 -4.72 4.65
CA MET A 202 8.17 -3.29 4.95
C MET A 202 9.31 -2.53 4.28
N GLN A 203 10.53 -3.02 4.43
CA GLN A 203 11.73 -2.44 3.83
C GLN A 203 11.60 -2.35 2.31
N ARG A 204 11.23 -3.46 1.65
CA ARG A 204 11.09 -3.52 0.20
C ARG A 204 10.04 -2.54 -0.33
N GLU A 205 8.88 -2.46 0.32
CA GLU A 205 7.82 -1.51 -0.06
C GLU A 205 8.32 -0.06 0.03
N LEU A 206 8.99 0.31 1.12
CA LEU A 206 9.50 1.66 1.33
C LEU A 206 10.64 2.01 0.36
N ASP A 207 11.57 1.07 0.14
CA ASP A 207 12.71 1.27 -0.78
C ASP A 207 12.20 1.49 -2.23
N PHE A 208 11.27 0.64 -2.72
CA PHE A 208 10.77 0.76 -4.09
C PHE A 208 9.87 1.97 -4.30
N LEU A 209 8.89 2.19 -3.42
CA LEU A 209 7.98 3.33 -3.53
C LEU A 209 8.74 4.66 -3.36
N GLY A 210 9.59 4.75 -2.33
CA GLY A 210 10.38 5.95 -2.06
C GLY A 210 11.31 6.29 -3.22
N LYS A 211 12.07 5.30 -3.73
CA LYS A 211 12.96 5.47 -4.87
C LYS A 211 12.20 5.88 -6.14
N ALA A 212 11.08 5.23 -6.44
CA ALA A 212 10.30 5.54 -7.63
C ALA A 212 9.78 6.99 -7.61
N ILE A 213 9.34 7.48 -6.45
CA ILE A 213 8.79 8.82 -6.30
C ILE A 213 9.88 9.89 -6.33
N ALA A 214 11.00 9.69 -5.62
CA ALA A 214 11.95 10.77 -5.34
C ALA A 214 13.25 10.72 -6.16
N SER A 215 13.79 9.54 -6.44
CA SER A 215 15.15 9.40 -6.99
C SER A 215 15.28 8.42 -8.14
N GLY A 216 14.20 7.80 -8.61
CA GLY A 216 14.23 6.89 -9.76
C GLY A 216 14.72 7.55 -11.04
N PRO A 217 15.24 6.76 -12.02
CA PRO A 217 15.67 7.29 -13.31
C PRO A 217 14.63 8.14 -14.01
N GLN A 218 15.05 9.23 -14.62
CA GLN A 218 14.18 10.14 -15.39
C GLN A 218 14.03 9.69 -16.85
N PRO A 219 12.94 10.05 -17.56
CA PRO A 219 11.74 10.70 -17.03
C PRO A 219 10.97 9.78 -16.07
N ARG A 220 10.50 10.33 -14.96
CA ARG A 220 9.60 9.64 -14.03
C ARG A 220 8.15 9.95 -14.41
N ILE A 221 7.35 8.93 -14.63
CA ILE A 221 5.94 9.11 -14.99
C ILE A 221 5.02 8.39 -13.99
N ALA A 222 3.90 9.02 -13.71
CA ALA A 222 2.80 8.41 -12.97
C ALA A 222 1.63 8.15 -13.91
N ILE A 223 1.03 6.97 -13.82
CA ILE A 223 -0.17 6.59 -14.57
C ILE A 223 -1.25 6.34 -13.54
N LEU A 224 -2.22 7.25 -13.44
CA LEU A 224 -3.23 7.28 -12.40
C LEU A 224 -4.62 7.12 -12.99
N GLY A 225 -5.31 6.06 -12.59
CA GLY A 225 -6.63 5.70 -13.06
C GLY A 225 -7.54 5.16 -11.96
N GLY A 226 -8.58 4.43 -12.37
CA GLY A 226 -9.53 3.78 -11.48
C GLY A 226 -10.57 4.70 -10.88
N SER A 227 -11.28 4.21 -9.86
CA SER A 227 -12.44 4.86 -9.25
C SER A 227 -12.12 5.72 -8.02
N LYS A 228 -10.95 5.51 -7.36
CA LYS A 228 -10.51 6.28 -6.19
C LYS A 228 -9.87 7.61 -6.59
N ALA A 229 -10.62 8.40 -7.30
CA ALA A 229 -10.07 9.55 -7.99
C ALA A 229 -9.69 10.72 -7.05
N ALA A 230 -10.33 10.87 -5.90
CA ALA A 230 -9.93 11.86 -4.88
C ALA A 230 -8.51 11.60 -4.35
N ASP A 231 -8.20 10.33 -4.03
CA ASP A 231 -6.86 9.93 -3.61
C ASP A 231 -5.85 10.19 -4.74
N SER A 232 -6.21 9.87 -5.99
CA SER A 232 -5.33 10.05 -7.16
C SER A 232 -5.03 11.52 -7.46
N VAL A 233 -5.95 12.45 -7.21
CA VAL A 233 -5.67 13.91 -7.31
C VAL A 233 -4.65 14.33 -6.24
N SER A 234 -4.75 13.81 -5.02
CA SER A 234 -3.77 14.07 -3.96
C SER A 234 -2.40 13.46 -4.26
N ILE A 235 -2.39 12.24 -4.80
CA ILE A 235 -1.17 11.56 -5.29
C ILE A 235 -0.51 12.38 -6.40
N SER A 236 -1.30 12.92 -7.35
CA SER A 236 -0.78 13.77 -8.43
C SER A 236 -0.05 15.00 -7.89
N GLU A 237 -0.63 15.66 -6.88
CA GLU A 237 0.00 16.81 -6.23
C GLU A 237 1.36 16.45 -5.62
N TYR A 238 1.39 15.40 -4.81
CA TYR A 238 2.61 14.97 -4.15
C TYR A 238 3.70 14.57 -5.15
N PHE A 239 3.33 13.78 -6.15
CA PHE A 239 4.28 13.33 -7.18
C PHE A 239 4.88 14.50 -7.97
N LEU A 240 4.06 15.45 -8.37
CA LEU A 240 4.52 16.64 -9.10
C LEU A 240 5.42 17.54 -8.24
N LYS A 241 5.14 17.66 -6.93
CA LYS A 241 6.01 18.33 -5.96
C LYS A 241 7.36 17.61 -5.78
N LYS A 242 7.37 16.28 -5.87
CA LYS A 242 8.60 15.45 -5.77
C LYS A 242 9.35 15.31 -7.10
N GLY A 243 8.93 16.01 -8.13
CA GLY A 243 9.63 16.08 -9.42
C GLY A 243 9.34 14.88 -10.34
N VAL A 244 8.20 14.17 -10.18
CA VAL A 244 7.69 13.28 -11.23
C VAL A 244 7.36 14.12 -12.44
N ASP A 245 7.91 13.76 -13.61
CA ASP A 245 7.87 14.62 -14.82
C ASP A 245 6.48 14.73 -15.42
N TYR A 246 5.74 13.62 -15.49
CA TYR A 246 4.39 13.58 -16.08
C TYR A 246 3.43 12.72 -15.25
N VAL A 247 2.18 13.17 -15.18
CA VAL A 247 1.04 12.41 -14.67
C VAL A 247 0.06 12.16 -15.81
N LEU A 248 -0.11 10.90 -16.20
CA LEU A 248 -1.04 10.44 -17.22
C LEU A 248 -2.31 9.93 -16.53
N THR A 249 -3.48 10.42 -16.94
CA THR A 249 -4.73 10.13 -16.25
C THR A 249 -5.66 9.24 -17.05
N GLY A 250 -6.33 8.29 -16.36
CA GLY A 250 -7.32 7.38 -16.93
C GLY A 250 -8.53 7.19 -16.00
N GLY A 251 -9.53 6.45 -16.43
CA GLY A 251 -10.73 6.15 -15.65
C GLY A 251 -11.42 7.40 -15.10
N VAL A 252 -11.93 7.30 -13.86
CA VAL A 252 -12.62 8.43 -13.21
C VAL A 252 -11.66 9.60 -12.93
N VAL A 253 -10.37 9.33 -12.74
CA VAL A 253 -9.35 10.39 -12.57
C VAL A 253 -9.29 11.28 -13.79
N ALA A 254 -9.30 10.71 -15.00
CA ALA A 254 -9.34 11.46 -16.25
C ALA A 254 -10.60 12.34 -16.34
N ASN A 255 -11.75 11.79 -15.94
CA ASN A 255 -13.01 12.57 -15.94
C ASN A 255 -12.93 13.80 -15.03
N ILE A 256 -12.25 13.71 -13.88
CA ILE A 256 -12.00 14.87 -13.00
C ILE A 256 -11.16 15.93 -13.71
N PHE A 257 -10.07 15.54 -14.37
CA PHE A 257 -9.20 16.49 -15.06
C PHE A 257 -9.86 17.08 -16.31
N LEU A 258 -10.72 16.35 -17.02
CA LEU A 258 -11.54 16.89 -18.11
C LEU A 258 -12.52 17.94 -17.58
N LEU A 259 -13.23 17.67 -16.50
CA LEU A 259 -14.12 18.64 -15.84
C LEU A 259 -13.36 19.86 -15.33
N ALA A 260 -12.19 19.67 -14.74
CA ALA A 260 -11.30 20.76 -14.29
C ALA A 260 -10.80 21.64 -15.46
N ALA A 261 -10.61 21.04 -16.65
CA ALA A 261 -10.30 21.75 -17.90
C ALA A 261 -11.49 22.51 -18.49
N GLY A 262 -12.69 22.41 -17.89
CA GLY A 262 -13.92 23.04 -18.37
C GLY A 262 -14.63 22.25 -19.49
N ILE A 263 -14.26 20.99 -19.70
CA ILE A 263 -14.88 20.12 -20.70
C ILE A 263 -16.13 19.47 -20.09
N ASP A 264 -17.27 19.66 -20.71
CA ASP A 264 -18.51 18.98 -20.35
C ASP A 264 -18.44 17.52 -20.81
N ILE A 265 -18.39 16.58 -19.86
CA ILE A 265 -18.31 15.14 -20.12
C ILE A 265 -19.68 14.45 -20.25
N GLY A 266 -20.75 15.22 -20.31
CA GLY A 266 -22.13 14.72 -20.37
C GLY A 266 -22.73 14.37 -19.02
N GLU A 267 -24.08 14.37 -18.96
CA GLU A 267 -24.82 14.20 -17.71
C GLU A 267 -24.55 12.83 -17.05
N SER A 268 -24.49 11.77 -17.85
CA SER A 268 -24.27 10.40 -17.36
C SER A 268 -22.92 10.26 -16.64
N SER A 269 -21.83 10.71 -17.26
CA SER A 269 -20.48 10.66 -16.68
C SER A 269 -20.35 11.60 -15.48
N THR A 270 -20.89 12.83 -15.58
CA THR A 270 -20.84 13.83 -14.50
C THR A 270 -21.60 13.36 -13.27
N THR A 271 -22.78 12.77 -13.44
CA THR A 271 -23.59 12.22 -12.34
C THR A 271 -22.84 11.07 -11.65
N PHE A 272 -22.20 10.17 -12.42
CA PHE A 272 -21.38 9.10 -11.86
C PHE A 272 -20.24 9.67 -11.01
N VAL A 273 -19.50 10.66 -11.51
CA VAL A 273 -18.40 11.32 -10.78
C VAL A 273 -18.92 11.93 -9.47
N LYS A 274 -19.98 12.75 -9.54
CA LYS A 274 -20.57 13.39 -8.35
C LYS A 274 -21.03 12.40 -7.29
N LYS A 275 -21.63 11.28 -7.71
CA LYS A 275 -22.15 10.25 -6.77
C LYS A 275 -21.03 9.50 -6.05
N ASN A 276 -19.88 9.30 -6.71
CA ASN A 276 -18.82 8.43 -6.21
C ASN A 276 -17.64 9.18 -5.57
N ILE A 277 -17.61 10.51 -5.71
CA ILE A 277 -16.53 11.34 -5.16
C ILE A 277 -17.07 12.21 -4.03
N PRO A 278 -16.71 11.89 -2.78
CA PRO A 278 -16.93 12.79 -1.67
C PRO A 278 -16.26 14.14 -1.92
N ASP A 279 -16.93 15.23 -1.52
CA ASP A 279 -16.37 16.58 -1.63
C ASP A 279 -16.00 16.99 -3.07
N TYR A 280 -16.88 16.66 -4.02
CA TYR A 280 -16.70 16.82 -5.46
C TYR A 280 -16.13 18.18 -5.85
N ASP A 281 -16.74 19.29 -5.34
CA ASP A 281 -16.35 20.64 -5.74
C ASP A 281 -14.90 20.97 -5.32
N ASN A 282 -14.48 20.55 -4.14
CA ASN A 282 -13.11 20.74 -3.68
C ASN A 282 -12.12 19.92 -4.51
N ILE A 283 -12.46 18.70 -4.91
CA ILE A 283 -11.60 17.85 -5.75
C ILE A 283 -11.45 18.45 -7.15
N ILE A 284 -12.52 18.95 -7.77
CA ILE A 284 -12.44 19.64 -9.07
C ILE A 284 -11.59 20.91 -8.95
N ASN A 285 -11.79 21.73 -7.91
CA ASN A 285 -11.00 22.92 -7.68
C ASN A 285 -9.52 22.59 -7.45
N LYS A 286 -9.22 21.50 -6.73
CA LYS A 286 -7.85 21.01 -6.53
C LYS A 286 -7.23 20.58 -7.86
N ALA A 287 -7.94 19.82 -8.68
CA ALA A 287 -7.47 19.41 -10.01
C ALA A 287 -7.19 20.61 -10.91
N LYS A 288 -8.08 21.63 -10.90
CA LYS A 288 -7.88 22.89 -11.63
C LYS A 288 -6.62 23.62 -11.18
N TYR A 289 -6.43 23.78 -9.87
CA TYR A 289 -5.21 24.37 -9.30
C TYR A 289 -3.94 23.62 -9.74
N LEU A 290 -3.98 22.29 -9.76
CA LEU A 290 -2.84 21.48 -10.21
C LEU A 290 -2.54 21.71 -11.71
N MET A 291 -3.56 21.78 -12.54
CA MET A 291 -3.39 22.07 -13.98
C MET A 291 -2.83 23.47 -14.22
N GLU A 292 -3.29 24.47 -13.47
CA GLU A 292 -2.78 25.85 -13.54
C GLU A 292 -1.31 25.92 -13.08
N THR A 293 -0.94 25.14 -12.04
CA THR A 293 0.40 25.17 -11.44
C THR A 293 1.43 24.38 -12.26
N TYR A 294 1.04 23.20 -12.78
CA TYR A 294 1.98 22.25 -13.39
C TYR A 294 1.81 22.13 -14.92
N GLY A 295 0.76 22.75 -15.48
CA GLY A 295 0.56 22.85 -16.93
C GLY A 295 0.57 21.50 -17.64
N ASN A 296 1.39 21.39 -18.67
CA ASN A 296 1.50 20.23 -19.55
C ASN A 296 2.14 18.99 -18.89
N ARG A 297 2.52 19.04 -17.61
CA ARG A 297 2.95 17.86 -16.85
C ARG A 297 1.78 16.98 -16.45
N ILE A 298 0.54 17.48 -16.49
CA ILE A 298 -0.66 16.68 -16.29
C ILE A 298 -1.27 16.41 -17.67
N ILE A 299 -1.27 15.15 -18.06
CA ILE A 299 -1.73 14.70 -19.37
C ILE A 299 -3.05 13.97 -19.19
N TYR A 300 -4.14 14.59 -19.63
CA TYR A 300 -5.47 14.00 -19.67
C TYR A 300 -5.85 13.58 -21.10
N PRO A 301 -6.86 12.71 -21.29
CA PRO A 301 -7.23 12.18 -22.60
C PRO A 301 -7.56 13.27 -23.63
N LYS A 302 -7.13 13.06 -24.89
CA LYS A 302 -7.52 13.85 -26.07
C LYS A 302 -8.74 13.27 -26.78
N ASP A 303 -9.03 12.01 -26.53
CA ASP A 303 -10.21 11.28 -26.95
C ASP A 303 -10.58 10.23 -25.92
N VAL A 304 -11.83 9.85 -25.90
CA VAL A 304 -12.42 8.89 -24.96
C VAL A 304 -13.18 7.80 -25.69
N ALA A 305 -13.46 6.72 -25.01
CA ALA A 305 -14.34 5.66 -25.49
C ALA A 305 -15.66 5.70 -24.71
N LEU A 306 -16.73 5.98 -25.42
CA LEU A 306 -18.09 6.00 -24.93
C LEU A 306 -18.69 4.59 -24.95
N ASN A 307 -19.54 4.28 -23.98
CA ASN A 307 -20.38 3.10 -23.99
C ASN A 307 -21.70 3.42 -24.70
N LYS A 308 -21.80 3.07 -25.96
CA LYS A 308 -23.03 3.15 -26.74
C LYS A 308 -23.65 1.77 -26.82
N GLU A 309 -24.66 1.51 -25.98
CA GLU A 309 -25.40 0.24 -25.96
C GLU A 309 -24.50 -1.01 -25.84
N GLY A 310 -23.49 -0.96 -24.98
CA GLY A 310 -22.52 -2.04 -24.77
C GLY A 310 -21.39 -2.12 -25.79
N ARG A 311 -21.32 -1.17 -26.75
CA ARG A 311 -20.25 -1.10 -27.75
C ARG A 311 -19.36 0.11 -27.53
N ARG A 312 -18.06 -0.10 -27.76
CA ARG A 312 -17.03 0.93 -27.69
C ARG A 312 -17.14 1.91 -28.86
N PHE A 313 -17.30 3.19 -28.58
CA PHE A 313 -17.32 4.24 -29.57
C PHE A 313 -16.32 5.35 -29.24
N GLY A 314 -15.27 5.49 -30.05
CA GLY A 314 -14.22 6.49 -29.86
C GLY A 314 -14.71 7.90 -30.22
N THR A 315 -14.48 8.88 -29.34
CA THR A 315 -14.93 10.26 -29.50
C THR A 315 -13.84 11.23 -29.07
N PRO A 316 -13.44 12.21 -29.92
CA PRO A 316 -12.60 13.33 -29.51
C PRO A 316 -13.26 14.13 -28.38
N ILE A 317 -12.48 14.67 -27.44
CA ILE A 317 -13.04 15.46 -26.35
C ILE A 317 -13.76 16.73 -26.81
N ASP A 318 -13.37 17.28 -27.94
CA ASP A 318 -14.03 18.46 -28.56
C ASP A 318 -15.45 18.16 -29.10
N SER A 319 -15.79 16.87 -29.19
CA SER A 319 -17.13 16.41 -29.60
C SER A 319 -18.03 16.05 -28.41
N LEU A 320 -17.57 16.28 -27.18
CA LEU A 320 -18.37 16.17 -25.95
C LEU A 320 -19.17 17.47 -25.75
N PRO A 321 -20.33 17.45 -25.02
CA PRO A 321 -20.91 16.31 -24.32
C PRO A 321 -21.71 15.38 -25.24
N THR A 322 -21.91 14.15 -24.76
CA THR A 322 -22.82 13.16 -25.37
C THR A 322 -23.74 12.55 -24.30
N GLU A 323 -24.79 11.84 -24.75
CA GLU A 323 -25.68 11.09 -23.85
C GLU A 323 -25.02 9.82 -23.27
N TYR A 324 -23.95 9.33 -23.90
CA TYR A 324 -23.30 8.08 -23.56
C TYR A 324 -22.17 8.28 -22.53
N PRO A 325 -22.05 7.38 -21.52
CA PRO A 325 -20.99 7.49 -20.51
C PRO A 325 -19.61 7.17 -21.08
N ILE A 326 -18.59 7.84 -20.53
CA ILE A 326 -17.18 7.55 -20.79
C ILE A 326 -16.79 6.31 -20.00
N HIS A 327 -16.31 5.27 -20.68
CA HIS A 327 -15.91 3.99 -20.08
C HIS A 327 -14.42 3.67 -20.25
N ASP A 328 -13.69 4.33 -21.16
CA ASP A 328 -12.24 4.13 -21.33
C ASP A 328 -11.60 5.35 -22.00
N ILE A 329 -10.27 5.38 -22.05
CA ILE A 329 -9.51 6.34 -22.88
C ILE A 329 -9.65 5.98 -24.36
N GLY A 330 -9.52 6.96 -25.26
CA GLY A 330 -9.56 6.73 -26.71
C GLY A 330 -8.22 6.24 -27.28
N LEU A 331 -8.22 5.89 -28.56
CA LEU A 331 -7.03 5.32 -29.23
C LEU A 331 -5.92 6.34 -29.44
N ASN A 332 -6.24 7.63 -29.73
CA ASN A 332 -5.22 8.67 -29.86
C ASN A 332 -4.54 8.96 -28.51
N THR A 333 -5.32 8.93 -27.43
CA THR A 333 -4.80 9.03 -26.07
C THR A 333 -3.89 7.86 -25.74
N LEU A 334 -4.29 6.65 -26.10
CA LEU A 334 -3.51 5.44 -25.91
C LEU A 334 -2.14 5.54 -26.60
N VAL A 335 -2.10 5.94 -27.88
CA VAL A 335 -0.84 6.12 -28.60
C VAL A 335 0.06 7.15 -27.91
N ASN A 336 -0.50 8.27 -27.52
CA ASN A 336 0.26 9.32 -26.81
C ASN A 336 0.85 8.80 -25.47
N TYR A 337 0.06 8.04 -24.69
CA TYR A 337 0.53 7.48 -23.42
C TYR A 337 1.63 6.43 -23.61
N ILE A 338 1.52 5.58 -24.61
CA ILE A 338 2.54 4.60 -24.98
C ILE A 338 3.88 5.28 -25.31
N GLU A 339 3.86 6.41 -26.00
CA GLU A 339 5.09 7.18 -26.28
C GLU A 339 5.77 7.67 -24.99
N HIS A 340 5.01 8.11 -23.99
CA HIS A 340 5.56 8.50 -22.68
C HIS A 340 6.11 7.30 -21.93
N ILE A 341 5.38 6.17 -21.92
CA ILE A 341 5.80 4.93 -21.26
C ILE A 341 7.13 4.41 -21.83
N ARG A 342 7.29 4.42 -23.16
CA ARG A 342 8.52 3.96 -23.81
C ARG A 342 9.74 4.80 -23.48
N LYS A 343 9.55 6.08 -23.22
CA LYS A 343 10.65 7.00 -22.86
C LYS A 343 10.94 7.03 -21.36
N ALA A 344 10.05 6.46 -20.54
CA ALA A 344 10.15 6.56 -19.09
C ALA A 344 11.32 5.77 -18.53
N GLY A 345 12.10 6.41 -17.66
CA GLY A 345 13.10 5.76 -16.81
C GLY A 345 12.47 5.16 -15.55
N THR A 346 11.34 5.73 -15.10
CA THR A 346 10.57 5.21 -13.94
C THR A 346 9.08 5.33 -14.22
N ILE A 347 8.34 4.26 -13.92
CA ILE A 347 6.89 4.21 -14.06
C ILE A 347 6.25 3.86 -12.71
N ILE A 348 5.27 4.66 -12.29
CA ILE A 348 4.43 4.38 -11.13
C ILE A 348 2.99 4.28 -11.63
N ALA A 349 2.37 3.10 -11.52
CA ALA A 349 1.01 2.88 -11.99
C ALA A 349 0.04 2.56 -10.85
N ASN A 350 -1.10 3.22 -10.82
CA ASN A 350 -2.18 2.99 -9.85
C ASN A 350 -3.56 3.22 -10.49
N GLY A 351 -4.33 2.16 -10.62
CA GLY A 351 -5.67 2.16 -11.18
C GLY A 351 -5.73 1.88 -12.69
N PRO A 352 -6.84 1.26 -13.16
CA PRO A 352 -7.10 0.99 -14.57
C PRO A 352 -7.48 2.25 -15.34
N MET A 353 -7.33 2.21 -16.68
CA MET A 353 -7.62 3.34 -17.56
C MET A 353 -9.11 3.50 -17.88
N GLY A 354 -9.91 2.47 -17.62
CA GLY A 354 -11.35 2.43 -17.89
C GLY A 354 -12.03 1.28 -17.14
N VAL A 355 -13.22 0.91 -17.56
CA VAL A 355 -14.02 -0.22 -17.01
C VAL A 355 -13.42 -1.52 -17.53
N PHE A 356 -12.30 -1.95 -16.93
CA PHE A 356 -11.49 -3.08 -17.43
C PHE A 356 -12.13 -4.45 -17.21
N GLU A 357 -13.17 -4.53 -16.39
CA GLU A 357 -13.98 -5.73 -16.17
C GLU A 357 -14.84 -6.08 -17.40
N ASP A 358 -15.15 -5.09 -18.23
CA ASP A 358 -15.83 -5.26 -19.52
C ASP A 358 -14.80 -5.32 -20.64
N ALA A 359 -14.83 -6.42 -21.41
CA ALA A 359 -13.88 -6.68 -22.48
C ALA A 359 -13.83 -5.58 -23.55
N GLU A 360 -14.99 -4.95 -23.85
CA GLU A 360 -15.11 -3.83 -24.81
C GLU A 360 -14.36 -2.57 -24.33
N PHE A 361 -14.31 -2.34 -23.01
CA PHE A 361 -13.72 -1.13 -22.40
C PHE A 361 -12.41 -1.41 -21.67
N ALA A 362 -11.89 -2.63 -21.74
CA ALA A 362 -10.60 -3.01 -21.18
C ALA A 362 -9.40 -2.63 -22.07
N VAL A 363 -9.63 -2.09 -23.25
CA VAL A 363 -8.58 -1.85 -24.28
C VAL A 363 -7.50 -0.93 -23.74
N GLY A 364 -7.87 0.25 -23.22
CA GLY A 364 -6.91 1.20 -22.65
C GLY A 364 -6.06 0.58 -21.56
N THR A 365 -6.68 -0.13 -20.62
CA THR A 365 -5.97 -0.78 -19.51
C THR A 365 -5.03 -1.87 -20.01
N ARG A 366 -5.49 -2.74 -20.90
CA ARG A 366 -4.70 -3.88 -21.42
C ARG A 366 -3.45 -3.40 -22.16
N GLU A 367 -3.60 -2.45 -23.07
CA GLU A 367 -2.49 -1.96 -23.87
C GLU A 367 -1.48 -1.17 -23.01
N ILE A 368 -1.96 -0.30 -22.11
CA ILE A 368 -1.08 0.43 -21.19
C ILE A 368 -0.32 -0.53 -20.28
N PHE A 369 -0.99 -1.53 -19.69
CA PHE A 369 -0.33 -2.48 -18.78
C PHE A 369 0.63 -3.43 -19.54
N ALA A 370 0.29 -3.80 -20.77
CA ALA A 370 1.20 -4.56 -21.62
C ALA A 370 2.47 -3.76 -21.96
N GLU A 371 2.33 -2.47 -22.25
CA GLU A 371 3.47 -1.59 -22.53
C GLU A 371 4.34 -1.36 -21.28
N ILE A 372 3.72 -1.13 -20.11
CA ILE A 372 4.45 -1.03 -18.83
C ILE A 372 5.27 -2.30 -18.59
N ALA A 373 4.69 -3.49 -18.83
CA ALA A 373 5.35 -4.77 -18.64
C ALA A 373 6.49 -5.05 -19.66
N GLN A 374 6.57 -4.30 -20.75
CA GLN A 374 7.66 -4.35 -21.71
C GLN A 374 8.78 -3.37 -21.40
N ASN A 375 8.52 -2.35 -20.59
CA ASN A 375 9.51 -1.40 -20.15
C ASN A 375 10.51 -2.08 -19.22
N GLN A 376 11.82 -1.96 -19.53
CA GLN A 376 12.90 -2.60 -18.80
C GLN A 376 13.48 -1.74 -17.68
N ASN A 377 12.93 -0.54 -17.50
CA ASN A 377 13.33 0.39 -16.47
C ASN A 377 12.53 0.16 -15.19
N MET A 378 12.71 1.03 -14.20
CA MET A 378 12.04 0.91 -12.91
C MET A 378 10.52 0.99 -13.05
N THR A 379 9.83 -0.09 -12.67
CA THR A 379 8.36 -0.16 -12.71
C THR A 379 7.79 -0.52 -11.34
N VAL A 380 6.89 0.32 -10.84
CA VAL A 380 6.19 0.12 -9.56
C VAL A 380 4.69 0.19 -9.78
N VAL A 381 3.99 -0.85 -9.34
CA VAL A 381 2.54 -0.94 -9.44
C VAL A 381 1.94 -0.89 -8.04
N GLY A 382 1.05 0.06 -7.80
CA GLY A 382 0.30 0.24 -6.57
C GLY A 382 -1.19 -0.05 -6.71
N GLY A 383 -1.84 -0.31 -5.56
CA GLY A 383 -3.29 -0.55 -5.51
C GLY A 383 -3.73 -1.98 -5.83
N GLY A 384 -4.75 -2.45 -5.09
CA GLY A 384 -5.21 -3.84 -5.21
C GLY A 384 -5.83 -4.16 -6.56
N GLU A 385 -6.62 -3.25 -7.13
CA GLU A 385 -7.25 -3.39 -8.45
C GLU A 385 -6.19 -3.48 -9.56
N THR A 386 -5.17 -2.64 -9.48
CA THR A 386 -4.07 -2.63 -10.44
C THR A 386 -3.27 -3.94 -10.37
N ALA A 387 -2.89 -4.36 -9.17
CA ALA A 387 -2.16 -5.61 -8.95
C ALA A 387 -2.97 -6.83 -9.44
N MET A 388 -4.28 -6.82 -9.21
CA MET A 388 -5.18 -7.87 -9.70
C MET A 388 -5.22 -7.91 -11.23
N ALA A 389 -5.34 -6.76 -11.89
CA ALA A 389 -5.36 -6.68 -13.35
C ALA A 389 -4.04 -7.17 -13.97
N PHE A 390 -2.88 -6.77 -13.42
CA PHE A 390 -1.58 -7.32 -13.84
C PHE A 390 -1.48 -8.83 -13.65
N ASN A 391 -2.02 -9.36 -12.55
CA ASN A 391 -2.04 -10.81 -12.31
C ASN A 391 -2.93 -11.56 -13.29
N GLN A 392 -4.15 -11.06 -13.57
CA GLN A 392 -5.07 -11.66 -14.55
C GLN A 392 -4.49 -11.68 -15.96
N MET A 393 -3.67 -10.68 -16.31
CA MET A 393 -2.97 -10.61 -17.59
C MET A 393 -1.68 -11.44 -17.63
N GLY A 394 -1.27 -12.08 -16.53
CA GLY A 394 0.00 -12.83 -16.43
C GLY A 394 1.24 -11.96 -16.50
N LEU A 395 1.15 -10.67 -16.19
CA LEU A 395 2.23 -9.68 -16.33
C LEU A 395 2.99 -9.39 -15.03
N THR A 396 2.54 -9.90 -13.89
CA THR A 396 3.11 -9.60 -12.56
C THR A 396 4.63 -9.86 -12.48
N SER A 397 5.11 -10.93 -13.11
CA SER A 397 6.54 -11.30 -13.10
C SER A 397 7.45 -10.36 -13.92
N LYS A 398 6.85 -9.49 -14.74
CA LYS A 398 7.58 -8.51 -15.57
C LYS A 398 7.69 -7.13 -14.88
N ILE A 399 7.05 -6.96 -13.74
CA ILE A 399 7.06 -5.71 -12.97
C ILE A 399 8.09 -5.82 -11.85
N GLU A 400 8.95 -4.83 -11.70
CA GLU A 400 10.02 -4.83 -10.70
C GLU A 400 9.46 -4.86 -9.28
N HIS A 401 8.39 -4.08 -9.01
CA HIS A 401 7.71 -4.11 -7.73
C HIS A 401 6.19 -3.96 -7.86
N VAL A 402 5.46 -4.96 -7.36
CA VAL A 402 4.00 -4.90 -7.21
C VAL A 402 3.69 -4.80 -5.73
N SER A 403 3.24 -3.60 -5.32
CA SER A 403 2.87 -3.35 -3.92
C SER A 403 1.63 -4.15 -3.53
N THR A 404 1.69 -4.76 -2.36
CA THR A 404 0.52 -5.39 -1.71
C THR A 404 -0.08 -4.52 -0.64
N GLY A 405 0.43 -3.30 -0.50
CA GLY A 405 0.01 -2.36 0.54
C GLY A 405 -1.45 -1.93 0.48
N GLY A 406 -2.12 -2.06 -0.68
CA GLY A 406 -3.50 -1.62 -0.82
C GLY A 406 -3.68 -0.16 -0.38
N GLY A 407 -4.51 0.07 0.66
CA GLY A 407 -4.73 1.40 1.21
C GLY A 407 -3.45 2.07 1.76
N ALA A 408 -2.52 1.29 2.33
CA ALA A 408 -1.26 1.84 2.82
C ALA A 408 -0.34 2.33 1.68
N CYS A 409 -0.35 1.65 0.53
CA CYS A 409 0.36 2.12 -0.65
C CYS A 409 -0.20 3.46 -1.16
N ILE A 410 -1.52 3.59 -1.19
CA ILE A 410 -2.20 4.83 -1.58
C ILE A 410 -1.86 5.96 -0.58
N ALA A 411 -1.96 5.70 0.72
CA ALA A 411 -1.62 6.67 1.77
C ALA A 411 -0.16 7.14 1.67
N PHE A 412 0.77 6.20 1.42
CA PHE A 412 2.18 6.53 1.22
C PHE A 412 2.39 7.41 -0.02
N MET A 413 1.75 7.06 -1.14
CA MET A 413 1.84 7.84 -2.38
C MET A 413 1.16 9.21 -2.29
N ALA A 414 0.19 9.38 -1.38
CA ALA A 414 -0.50 10.64 -1.13
C ALA A 414 0.17 11.51 -0.05
N ASP A 415 1.34 11.09 0.48
CA ASP A 415 2.05 11.76 1.60
C ASP A 415 1.19 11.85 2.88
N GLU A 416 0.31 10.89 3.07
CA GLU A 416 -0.48 10.84 4.29
C GLU A 416 0.36 10.34 5.47
N THR A 417 0.04 10.81 6.67
CA THR A 417 0.70 10.31 7.88
C THR A 417 0.50 8.81 8.03
N MET A 418 1.60 8.07 8.11
CA MET A 418 1.61 6.63 8.32
C MET A 418 2.11 6.30 9.73
N PRO A 419 1.21 6.03 10.69
CA PRO A 419 1.57 5.87 12.10
C PRO A 419 2.66 4.84 12.37
N ALA A 420 2.65 3.69 11.66
CA ALA A 420 3.67 2.67 11.88
C ALA A 420 5.07 3.12 11.42
N LEU A 421 5.15 3.93 10.36
CA LEU A 421 6.41 4.46 9.89
C LEU A 421 6.91 5.57 10.81
N GLU A 422 6.02 6.43 11.28
CA GLU A 422 6.35 7.45 12.27
C GLU A 422 6.87 6.81 13.58
N ALA A 423 6.27 5.71 14.02
CA ALA A 423 6.73 4.95 15.18
C ALA A 423 8.15 4.40 14.98
N MET A 424 8.46 3.83 13.81
CA MET A 424 9.80 3.34 13.48
C MET A 424 10.83 4.49 13.37
N ARG A 425 10.45 5.62 12.78
CA ARG A 425 11.31 6.81 12.69
C ARG A 425 11.71 7.32 14.09
N ARG A 426 10.74 7.45 14.99
CA ARG A 426 11.00 7.85 16.40
C ARG A 426 11.89 6.83 17.10
N SER A 427 11.65 5.56 16.86
CA SER A 427 12.49 4.49 17.40
C SER A 427 13.93 4.60 16.90
N LYS A 428 14.17 4.87 15.62
CA LYS A 428 15.53 5.13 15.11
C LYS A 428 16.20 6.26 15.89
N ILE A 429 15.54 7.42 16.03
CA ILE A 429 16.10 8.55 16.78
C ILE A 429 16.47 8.18 18.23
N LYS A 430 15.63 7.38 18.88
CA LYS A 430 15.81 6.95 20.27
C LYS A 430 16.93 5.94 20.45
N TYR A 431 17.11 5.02 19.52
CA TYR A 431 17.99 3.86 19.66
C TYR A 431 19.27 3.91 18.81
N SER A 432 19.38 4.76 17.79
CA SER A 432 20.64 4.95 17.03
C SER A 432 21.72 5.72 17.81
N LYS A 433 21.37 6.33 18.94
CA LYS A 433 22.30 7.08 19.80
C LYS A 433 22.93 6.22 20.90
N LYS A 434 22.66 4.94 20.91
CA LYS A 434 23.23 3.96 21.84
C LYS A 434 24.14 2.98 21.12
#